data_26c5ed6569017efa30eb880f753b2f68
#
_entry.id   26c5ed6569017efa30eb880f753b2f68
#
_cell.length_a   1.000
_cell.length_b   1.000
_cell.length_c   1.000
_cell.angle_alpha   90.00
_cell.angle_beta   90.00
_cell.angle_gamma   90.00
#
_symmetry.space_group_name_H-M   'P 1'
#
loop_
_entity.id
_entity.type
_entity.pdbx_description
1 polymer ?
#
loop_
_entity_poly.entity_id
_entity_poly.type
_entity_poly.pdbx_seq_one_letter_code
_entity_poly.pdbx_strand_id
1 'polypeptide(L)'
;RAILFNRPDGSIIGSLINFGIHVELTWDKNLELTADVAGYLRRGISEGIYYDDQLIRTGLGGTTLWLTGNIGGLMTSGPTDPIYDPVLEKMLTKPSHDKARAYGYSLANSVIEAFQAGDFKQSPKPSITVRSTEIELGIENFMLSLGTLLGVIDSDPKFSLMPPFIRYLSEVAFIQIGDASITGVPGELYPEIAVGGIENPIGADYEIAPQEVPHLRSQFPDKLNLMVNLANDAIGYIIPKSEWD
;
A
#
# COMPACT_ATOMS: atom_id res chain seq x y z
N ARG A 1 -4.90 -2.59 -7.56
CA ARG A 1 -5.54 -1.53 -8.38
C ARG A 1 -4.49 -0.78 -9.17
N ALA A 2 -4.85 -0.30 -10.37
CA ALA A 2 -3.92 0.39 -11.25
C ALA A 2 -4.57 1.60 -11.93
N ILE A 3 -3.77 2.65 -12.15
CA ILE A 3 -4.11 3.79 -13.02
C ILE A 3 -3.01 3.89 -14.06
N LEU A 4 -3.38 3.97 -15.34
CA LEU A 4 -2.44 4.21 -16.43
C LEU A 4 -2.64 5.60 -17.02
N PHE A 5 -1.54 6.24 -17.34
CA PHE A 5 -1.50 7.54 -18.01
C PHE A 5 -0.90 7.34 -19.39
N ASN A 6 -1.65 7.72 -20.41
CA ASN A 6 -1.20 7.62 -21.78
C ASN A 6 -1.34 8.97 -22.53
N ARG A 7 -0.52 9.12 -23.57
CA ARG A 7 -0.63 10.26 -24.49
C ARG A 7 -1.77 10.03 -25.48
N PRO A 8 -2.19 11.08 -26.19
CA PRO A 8 -3.20 10.94 -27.23
C PRO A 8 -2.85 9.95 -28.35
N ASP A 9 -1.56 9.69 -28.57
CA ASP A 9 -1.07 8.71 -29.54
C ASP A 9 -1.11 7.27 -29.03
N GLY A 10 -1.57 7.07 -27.77
CA GLY A 10 -1.65 5.77 -27.12
C GLY A 10 -0.39 5.33 -26.39
N SER A 11 0.73 6.04 -26.52
CA SER A 11 1.96 5.70 -25.78
C SER A 11 1.79 5.93 -24.27
N ILE A 12 2.33 5.00 -23.45
CA ILE A 12 2.22 5.07 -22.01
C ILE A 12 3.20 6.10 -21.43
N ILE A 13 2.70 7.01 -20.61
CA ILE A 13 3.52 7.94 -19.81
C ILE A 13 4.00 7.21 -18.56
N GLY A 14 3.09 6.52 -17.88
CA GLY A 14 3.38 5.80 -16.66
C GLY A 14 2.15 5.16 -16.04
N SER A 15 2.38 4.51 -14.91
CA SER A 15 1.34 3.84 -14.14
C SER A 15 1.52 4.02 -12.64
N LEU A 16 0.40 4.06 -11.92
CA LEU A 16 0.34 3.99 -10.46
C LEU A 16 -0.24 2.63 -10.10
N ILE A 17 0.49 1.85 -9.32
CA ILE A 17 0.05 0.52 -8.87
C ILE A 17 -0.09 0.57 -7.35
N ASN A 18 -1.31 0.30 -6.87
CA ASN A 18 -1.63 0.25 -5.45
C ASN A 18 -1.93 -1.20 -5.05
N PHE A 19 -1.09 -1.74 -4.19
CA PHE A 19 -1.20 -3.11 -3.69
C PHE A 19 -0.80 -3.17 -2.21
N GLY A 20 -1.57 -3.89 -1.39
CA GLY A 20 -1.34 -4.04 0.05
C GLY A 20 -0.52 -5.29 0.33
N ILE A 21 0.76 -5.13 0.58
CA ILE A 21 1.71 -6.14 1.03
C ILE A 21 2.96 -5.44 1.57
N HIS A 22 3.58 -6.00 2.59
CA HIS A 22 4.93 -5.60 2.98
C HIS A 22 5.95 -6.11 1.95
N VAL A 23 6.92 -5.26 1.59
CA VAL A 23 7.93 -5.55 0.56
C VAL A 23 9.16 -6.18 1.20
N GLU A 24 9.03 -7.43 1.66
CA GLU A 24 10.01 -8.10 2.52
C GLU A 24 10.22 -9.59 2.18
N LEU A 25 10.00 -10.00 0.92
CA LEU A 25 10.16 -11.40 0.49
C LEU A 25 11.61 -11.89 0.53
N THR A 26 12.58 -11.00 0.61
CA THR A 26 13.99 -11.33 0.83
C THR A 26 14.32 -11.56 2.30
N TRP A 27 13.47 -11.07 3.24
CA TRP A 27 13.47 -11.29 4.68
C TRP A 27 14.74 -10.83 5.41
N ASP A 28 14.88 -11.26 6.68
CA ASP A 28 15.87 -10.80 7.67
C ASP A 28 17.32 -11.14 7.37
N LYS A 29 17.58 -12.15 6.55
CA LYS A 29 18.96 -12.57 6.20
C LYS A 29 19.51 -11.89 4.96
N ASN A 30 18.70 -11.08 4.29
CA ASN A 30 19.19 -10.29 3.18
C ASN A 30 20.07 -9.14 3.68
N LEU A 31 21.29 -9.05 3.14
CA LEU A 31 22.27 -8.00 3.48
C LEU A 31 22.36 -6.90 2.42
N GLU A 32 21.55 -6.99 1.38
CA GLU A 32 21.57 -6.06 0.25
C GLU A 32 20.40 -5.09 0.33
N LEU A 33 20.63 -3.84 -0.08
CA LEU A 33 19.55 -2.89 -0.30
C LEU A 33 18.73 -3.34 -1.54
N THR A 34 17.45 -3.54 -1.37
CA THR A 34 16.58 -4.01 -2.44
C THR A 34 15.22 -3.33 -2.40
N ALA A 35 14.61 -3.15 -3.58
CA ALA A 35 13.22 -2.75 -3.69
C ALA A 35 12.25 -3.96 -3.67
N ASP A 36 12.79 -5.17 -3.47
CA ASP A 36 12.04 -6.42 -3.29
C ASP A 36 10.94 -6.60 -4.37
N VAL A 37 9.77 -7.09 -3.99
CA VAL A 37 8.58 -7.25 -4.84
C VAL A 37 8.25 -5.99 -5.65
N ALA A 38 8.29 -4.82 -5.02
CA ALA A 38 7.93 -3.56 -5.66
C ALA A 38 8.88 -3.24 -6.84
N GLY A 39 10.17 -3.56 -6.70
CA GLY A 39 11.16 -3.39 -7.75
C GLY A 39 10.87 -4.27 -8.97
N TYR A 40 10.61 -5.54 -8.75
CA TYR A 40 10.31 -6.47 -9.83
C TYR A 40 8.97 -6.16 -10.52
N LEU A 41 7.93 -5.81 -9.75
CA LEU A 41 6.66 -5.38 -10.32
C LEU A 41 6.85 -4.15 -11.23
N ARG A 42 7.53 -3.12 -10.75
CA ARG A 42 7.74 -1.88 -11.50
C ARG A 42 8.50 -2.15 -12.80
N ARG A 43 9.59 -2.92 -12.70
CA ARG A 43 10.39 -3.32 -13.87
C ARG A 43 9.57 -4.16 -14.86
N GLY A 44 8.78 -5.12 -14.35
CA GLY A 44 7.92 -5.97 -15.18
C GLY A 44 6.90 -5.19 -15.98
N ILE A 45 6.29 -4.15 -15.39
CA ILE A 45 5.32 -3.30 -16.09
C ILE A 45 5.99 -2.34 -17.06
N SER A 46 7.08 -1.67 -16.66
CA SER A 46 7.71 -0.64 -17.49
C SER A 46 8.60 -1.22 -18.58
N GLU A 47 9.44 -2.19 -18.27
CA GLU A 47 10.47 -2.71 -19.19
C GLU A 47 10.07 -4.08 -19.76
N GLY A 48 9.45 -4.91 -18.94
CA GLY A 48 9.08 -6.29 -19.27
C GLY A 48 9.56 -7.29 -18.23
N ILE A 49 9.06 -8.50 -18.35
CA ILE A 49 9.39 -9.62 -17.48
C ILE A 49 10.59 -10.36 -18.08
N TYR A 50 11.67 -10.40 -17.31
CA TYR A 50 12.93 -11.03 -17.75
C TYR A 50 13.37 -12.12 -16.79
N TYR A 51 13.86 -13.23 -17.36
CA TYR A 51 14.57 -14.29 -16.65
C TYR A 51 15.89 -14.56 -17.39
N ASP A 52 16.99 -14.51 -16.68
CA ASP A 52 18.34 -14.74 -17.23
C ASP A 52 18.58 -13.96 -18.55
N ASP A 53 18.24 -12.64 -18.53
CA ASP A 53 18.29 -11.73 -19.67
C ASP A 53 17.37 -12.07 -20.86
N GLN A 54 16.58 -13.14 -20.74
CA GLN A 54 15.57 -13.48 -21.73
C GLN A 54 14.26 -12.75 -21.43
N LEU A 55 13.74 -12.04 -22.45
CA LEU A 55 12.43 -11.41 -22.37
C LEU A 55 11.33 -12.48 -22.46
N ILE A 56 10.58 -12.64 -21.37
CA ILE A 56 9.43 -13.54 -21.28
C ILE A 56 8.15 -12.83 -21.72
N ARG A 57 8.01 -11.56 -21.33
CA ARG A 57 6.84 -10.74 -21.65
C ARG A 57 7.21 -9.27 -21.81
N THR A 58 6.72 -8.64 -22.86
CA THR A 58 6.91 -7.20 -23.10
C THR A 58 6.10 -6.38 -22.07
N GLY A 59 6.73 -5.35 -21.49
CA GLY A 59 6.10 -4.40 -20.61
C GLY A 59 5.19 -3.41 -21.35
N LEU A 60 4.52 -2.57 -20.60
CA LEU A 60 3.65 -1.52 -21.14
C LEU A 60 4.40 -0.24 -21.48
N GLY A 61 5.62 -0.09 -20.98
CA GLY A 61 6.41 1.14 -21.11
C GLY A 61 6.10 2.18 -20.05
N GLY A 62 6.75 3.35 -20.17
CA GLY A 62 6.60 4.46 -19.23
C GLY A 62 7.24 4.20 -17.86
N THR A 63 6.89 5.03 -16.88
CA THR A 63 7.38 4.91 -15.50
C THR A 63 6.32 4.33 -14.61
N THR A 64 6.62 3.25 -13.90
CA THR A 64 5.72 2.64 -12.93
C THR A 64 6.07 3.08 -11.51
N LEU A 65 5.06 3.54 -10.76
CA LEU A 65 5.16 3.85 -9.33
C LEU A 65 4.39 2.81 -8.52
N TRP A 66 5.03 2.33 -7.45
CA TRP A 66 4.41 1.53 -6.42
C TRP A 66 3.82 2.47 -5.36
N LEU A 67 2.57 2.25 -5.01
CA LEU A 67 1.87 2.90 -3.93
C LEU A 67 1.45 1.83 -2.92
N THR A 68 2.02 1.87 -1.73
CA THR A 68 1.71 0.91 -0.66
C THR A 68 0.23 0.98 -0.31
N GLY A 69 -0.46 -0.14 -0.43
CA GLY A 69 -1.87 -0.26 -0.06
C GLY A 69 -2.07 -0.44 1.44
N ASN A 70 -3.22 -0.97 1.83
CA ASN A 70 -3.51 -1.23 3.24
C ASN A 70 -2.63 -2.38 3.72
N ILE A 71 -1.72 -2.09 4.63
CA ILE A 71 -0.70 -3.04 5.13
C ILE A 71 -0.83 -3.33 6.62
N GLY A 72 -1.64 -2.59 7.34
CA GLY A 72 -1.90 -2.89 8.76
C GLY A 72 -2.40 -4.32 8.91
N GLY A 73 -1.73 -5.14 9.74
CA GLY A 73 -2.05 -6.55 9.90
C GLY A 73 -1.74 -7.47 8.70
N LEU A 74 -1.34 -6.92 7.55
CA LEU A 74 -0.96 -7.70 6.37
C LEU A 74 0.55 -7.84 6.25
N MET A 75 1.03 -9.04 6.52
CA MET A 75 2.41 -9.42 6.23
C MET A 75 2.60 -9.72 4.73
N THR A 76 3.82 -9.99 4.35
CA THR A 76 4.14 -10.64 3.07
C THR A 76 3.68 -12.11 3.08
N SER A 77 3.92 -12.85 1.99
CA SER A 77 3.67 -14.29 1.94
C SER A 77 4.48 -15.11 2.97
N GLY A 78 5.10 -14.43 3.95
CA GLY A 78 5.88 -15.03 5.01
C GLY A 78 7.17 -15.72 4.55
N PRO A 79 8.08 -16.04 5.49
CA PRO A 79 9.31 -16.73 5.15
C PRO A 79 9.09 -18.16 4.65
N THR A 80 7.97 -18.78 5.00
CA THR A 80 7.68 -20.20 4.69
C THR A 80 6.61 -20.39 3.63
N ASP A 81 5.75 -19.41 3.39
CA ASP A 81 4.66 -19.56 2.43
C ASP A 81 5.18 -19.71 1.01
N PRO A 82 4.82 -20.78 0.32
CA PRO A 82 5.36 -21.06 -0.99
C PRO A 82 4.77 -20.14 -2.06
N ILE A 83 5.62 -19.72 -3.01
CA ILE A 83 5.22 -19.02 -4.23
C ILE A 83 5.62 -19.88 -5.42
N TYR A 84 4.68 -20.13 -6.32
CA TYR A 84 4.97 -20.82 -7.57
C TYR A 84 5.56 -19.84 -8.58
N ASP A 85 6.73 -20.19 -9.11
CA ASP A 85 7.35 -19.47 -10.23
C ASP A 85 6.95 -20.19 -11.54
N PRO A 86 6.10 -19.58 -12.38
CA PRO A 86 5.62 -20.21 -13.58
C PRO A 86 6.66 -20.32 -14.69
N VAL A 87 7.73 -19.53 -14.64
CA VAL A 87 8.81 -19.56 -15.64
C VAL A 87 9.82 -20.66 -15.31
N LEU A 88 10.15 -20.80 -14.02
CA LEU A 88 11.08 -21.83 -13.54
C LEU A 88 10.36 -23.15 -13.20
N GLU A 89 9.03 -23.16 -13.28
CA GLU A 89 8.16 -24.32 -12.97
C GLU A 89 8.46 -24.93 -11.59
N LYS A 90 8.73 -24.08 -10.59
CA LYS A 90 9.08 -24.53 -9.24
C LYS A 90 8.39 -23.74 -8.13
N MET A 91 8.23 -24.38 -6.97
CA MET A 91 7.81 -23.73 -5.73
C MET A 91 9.01 -23.11 -5.01
N LEU A 92 8.90 -21.83 -4.69
CA LEU A 92 9.89 -21.05 -3.94
C LEU A 92 9.41 -20.91 -2.49
N THR A 93 9.99 -21.68 -1.59
CA THR A 93 9.56 -21.78 -0.18
C THR A 93 10.39 -20.90 0.76
N LYS A 94 11.62 -20.58 0.39
CA LYS A 94 12.53 -19.80 1.24
C LYS A 94 12.57 -18.35 0.79
N PRO A 95 12.77 -17.40 1.73
CA PRO A 95 13.02 -16.01 1.39
C PRO A 95 14.21 -15.89 0.42
N SER A 96 14.04 -15.11 -0.63
CA SER A 96 15.09 -14.92 -1.63
C SER A 96 14.68 -13.85 -2.67
N HIS A 97 15.66 -13.35 -3.41
CA HIS A 97 15.41 -12.51 -4.58
C HIS A 97 14.58 -13.22 -5.66
N ASP A 98 14.77 -14.54 -5.83
CA ASP A 98 13.95 -15.32 -6.76
C ASP A 98 12.48 -15.32 -6.34
N LYS A 99 12.19 -15.45 -5.04
CA LYS A 99 10.83 -15.39 -4.51
C LYS A 99 10.21 -14.01 -4.71
N ALA A 100 10.95 -12.95 -4.43
CA ALA A 100 10.52 -11.57 -4.68
C ALA A 100 10.29 -11.31 -6.16
N ARG A 101 11.15 -11.83 -7.04
CA ARG A 101 11.01 -11.76 -8.50
C ARG A 101 9.74 -12.46 -8.98
N ALA A 102 9.55 -13.71 -8.61
CA ALA A 102 8.38 -14.50 -9.02
C ALA A 102 7.06 -13.80 -8.61
N TYR A 103 7.00 -13.29 -7.38
CA TYR A 103 5.82 -12.58 -6.89
C TYR A 103 5.61 -11.26 -7.62
N GLY A 104 6.66 -10.42 -7.72
CA GLY A 104 6.58 -9.13 -8.37
C GLY A 104 6.24 -9.24 -9.87
N TYR A 105 6.79 -10.20 -10.56
CA TYR A 105 6.48 -10.45 -11.96
C TYR A 105 5.09 -11.07 -12.18
N SER A 106 4.61 -11.88 -11.24
CA SER A 106 3.23 -12.38 -11.28
C SER A 106 2.23 -11.23 -11.17
N LEU A 107 2.46 -10.28 -10.26
CA LEU A 107 1.65 -9.07 -10.14
C LEU A 107 1.74 -8.19 -11.40
N ALA A 108 2.95 -8.00 -11.94
CA ALA A 108 3.16 -7.25 -13.18
C ALA A 108 2.39 -7.88 -14.35
N ASN A 109 2.47 -9.20 -14.47
CA ASN A 109 1.75 -9.96 -15.48
C ASN A 109 0.24 -9.75 -15.41
N SER A 110 -0.33 -9.79 -14.19
CA SER A 110 -1.77 -9.56 -13.98
C SER A 110 -2.21 -8.15 -14.41
N VAL A 111 -1.37 -7.13 -14.15
CA VAL A 111 -1.65 -5.75 -14.60
C VAL A 111 -1.59 -5.64 -16.12
N ILE A 112 -0.57 -6.23 -16.75
CA ILE A 112 -0.42 -6.24 -18.20
C ILE A 112 -1.60 -6.95 -18.88
N GLU A 113 -2.03 -8.09 -18.34
CA GLU A 113 -3.19 -8.84 -18.84
C GLU A 113 -4.48 -8.06 -18.76
N ALA A 114 -4.78 -7.47 -17.61
CA ALA A 114 -5.98 -6.65 -17.43
C ALA A 114 -5.99 -5.47 -18.41
N PHE A 115 -4.85 -4.83 -18.61
CA PHE A 115 -4.74 -3.73 -19.57
C PHE A 115 -4.93 -4.20 -21.02
N GLN A 116 -4.32 -5.31 -21.42
CA GLN A 116 -4.45 -5.87 -22.78
C GLN A 116 -5.87 -6.40 -23.06
N ALA A 117 -6.56 -6.90 -22.04
CA ALA A 117 -7.95 -7.32 -22.14
C ALA A 117 -8.93 -6.14 -22.28
N GLY A 118 -8.49 -4.90 -22.06
CA GLY A 118 -9.35 -3.72 -22.08
C GLY A 118 -10.23 -3.58 -20.83
N ASP A 119 -9.87 -4.25 -19.75
CA ASP A 119 -10.60 -4.20 -18.47
C ASP A 119 -10.24 -2.93 -17.67
N PHE A 120 -10.62 -1.78 -18.23
CA PHE A 120 -10.38 -0.47 -17.60
C PHE A 120 -11.39 0.57 -18.09
N LYS A 121 -11.65 1.56 -17.21
CA LYS A 121 -12.43 2.75 -17.56
C LYS A 121 -11.50 3.84 -18.08
N GLN A 122 -11.90 4.53 -19.13
CA GLN A 122 -11.15 5.66 -19.70
C GLN A 122 -11.69 6.98 -19.16
N SER A 123 -10.77 7.90 -18.87
CA SER A 123 -11.06 9.30 -18.53
C SER A 123 -10.21 10.21 -19.42
N PRO A 124 -10.70 10.59 -20.61
CA PRO A 124 -9.87 11.22 -21.64
C PRO A 124 -9.42 12.66 -21.30
N LYS A 125 -10.08 13.33 -20.37
CA LYS A 125 -9.74 14.69 -19.91
C LYS A 125 -9.96 14.79 -18.39
N PRO A 126 -9.13 14.11 -17.59
CA PRO A 126 -9.30 14.12 -16.15
C PRO A 126 -8.98 15.50 -15.58
N SER A 127 -9.86 16.01 -14.72
CA SER A 127 -9.50 17.10 -13.80
C SER A 127 -8.70 16.53 -12.64
N ILE A 128 -7.78 17.33 -12.09
CA ILE A 128 -7.04 16.98 -10.88
C ILE A 128 -7.45 17.94 -9.77
N THR A 129 -7.84 17.39 -8.63
CA THR A 129 -8.12 18.15 -7.41
C THR A 129 -7.32 17.55 -6.27
N VAL A 130 -6.65 18.39 -5.50
CA VAL A 130 -5.88 17.99 -4.32
C VAL A 130 -6.49 18.67 -3.09
N ARG A 131 -6.65 17.92 -2.02
CA ARG A 131 -7.08 18.41 -0.70
C ARG A 131 -6.25 17.71 0.35
N SER A 132 -5.89 18.44 1.38
CA SER A 132 -5.29 17.87 2.59
C SER A 132 -5.89 18.51 3.83
N THR A 133 -5.76 17.81 4.94
CA THR A 133 -6.20 18.28 6.25
C THR A 133 -5.23 17.81 7.30
N GLU A 134 -4.74 18.74 8.10
CA GLU A 134 -4.01 18.40 9.32
C GLU A 134 -4.95 17.74 10.33
N ILE A 135 -4.44 16.71 10.99
CA ILE A 135 -5.11 16.01 12.09
C ILE A 135 -4.25 16.07 13.35
N GLU A 136 -4.88 16.24 14.49
CA GLU A 136 -4.21 16.23 15.79
C GLU A 136 -4.48 14.91 16.48
N LEU A 137 -3.40 14.15 16.75
CA LEU A 137 -3.45 12.86 17.44
C LEU A 137 -2.89 13.01 18.85
N GLY A 138 -3.65 12.61 19.85
CA GLY A 138 -3.18 12.62 21.23
C GLY A 138 -2.20 11.49 21.51
N ILE A 139 -1.10 11.77 22.22
CA ILE A 139 -0.13 10.78 22.66
C ILE A 139 -0.45 10.40 24.10
N GLU A 140 -1.04 9.22 24.30
CA GLU A 140 -1.36 8.70 25.64
C GLU A 140 -0.19 7.93 26.26
N ASN A 141 0.67 7.35 25.44
CA ASN A 141 1.85 6.61 25.91
C ASN A 141 2.89 7.58 26.47
N PHE A 142 3.21 7.41 27.77
CA PHE A 142 4.16 8.25 28.48
C PHE A 142 5.57 8.25 27.86
N MET A 143 6.06 7.08 27.42
CA MET A 143 7.40 6.97 26.83
C MET A 143 7.49 7.65 25.48
N LEU A 144 6.44 7.55 24.65
CA LEU A 144 6.36 8.28 23.39
C LEU A 144 6.27 9.80 23.63
N SER A 145 5.47 10.23 24.61
CA SER A 145 5.39 11.62 25.02
C SER A 145 6.74 12.17 25.46
N LEU A 146 7.47 11.42 26.27
CA LEU A 146 8.82 11.80 26.73
C LEU A 146 9.81 11.83 25.57
N GLY A 147 9.78 10.84 24.68
CA GLY A 147 10.64 10.80 23.48
C GLY A 147 10.41 12.00 22.55
N THR A 148 9.16 12.40 22.38
CA THR A 148 8.79 13.62 21.65
C THR A 148 9.34 14.89 22.31
N LEU A 149 9.19 15.01 23.62
CA LEU A 149 9.70 16.17 24.37
C LEU A 149 11.23 16.29 24.35
N LEU A 150 11.92 15.16 24.31
CA LEU A 150 13.38 15.09 24.24
C LEU A 150 13.94 15.21 22.81
N GLY A 151 13.07 15.34 21.81
CA GLY A 151 13.46 15.40 20.40
C GLY A 151 14.05 14.10 19.86
N VAL A 152 13.76 12.97 20.51
CA VAL A 152 14.14 11.62 20.03
C VAL A 152 13.19 11.17 18.91
N ILE A 153 11.93 11.57 19.03
CA ILE A 153 10.93 11.39 17.97
C ILE A 153 10.85 12.71 17.21
N ASP A 154 11.20 12.66 15.93
CA ASP A 154 11.12 13.81 15.03
C ASP A 154 9.66 14.12 14.72
N SER A 155 9.08 15.04 15.45
CA SER A 155 7.70 15.47 15.32
C SER A 155 7.54 16.90 15.80
N ASP A 156 6.54 17.59 15.28
CA ASP A 156 6.12 18.90 15.77
C ASP A 156 5.04 18.75 16.86
N PRO A 157 5.43 18.65 18.15
CA PRO A 157 4.45 18.45 19.21
C PRO A 157 3.62 19.71 19.44
N LYS A 158 2.31 19.55 19.58
CA LYS A 158 1.42 20.55 20.14
C LYS A 158 1.12 20.26 21.60
N PHE A 159 1.06 21.29 22.41
CA PHE A 159 0.66 21.18 23.81
C PHE A 159 -0.80 21.55 23.99
N SER A 160 -1.54 20.70 24.71
CA SER A 160 -2.94 20.91 25.05
C SER A 160 -3.09 21.15 26.55
N LEU A 161 -4.07 21.97 26.96
CA LEU A 161 -4.45 22.13 28.35
C LEU A 161 -5.27 20.96 28.90
N MET A 162 -5.79 20.10 28.01
CA MET A 162 -6.58 18.91 28.38
C MET A 162 -5.82 17.65 27.96
N PRO A 163 -5.94 16.54 28.71
CA PRO A 163 -5.37 15.26 28.32
C PRO A 163 -5.90 14.78 26.94
N PRO A 164 -5.06 14.11 26.17
CA PRO A 164 -3.62 13.99 26.32
C PRO A 164 -2.92 15.34 26.09
N PHE A 165 -1.97 15.69 26.99
CA PHE A 165 -1.33 17.00 27.01
C PHE A 165 -0.37 17.23 25.84
N ILE A 166 0.14 16.15 25.25
CA ILE A 166 1.01 16.19 24.07
C ILE A 166 0.22 15.62 22.90
N ARG A 167 0.22 16.36 21.82
CA ARG A 167 -0.42 15.99 20.56
C ARG A 167 0.60 16.00 19.45
N TYR A 168 0.39 15.13 18.52
CA TYR A 168 1.16 14.99 17.31
C TYR A 168 0.34 15.50 16.13
N LEU A 169 0.98 16.30 15.27
CA LEU A 169 0.37 16.74 14.01
C LEU A 169 0.69 15.77 12.92
N SER A 170 -0.32 15.34 12.21
CA SER A 170 -0.20 14.54 11.03
C SER A 170 -1.12 15.06 9.92
N GLU A 171 -1.09 14.46 8.74
CA GLU A 171 -1.85 14.93 7.60
C GLU A 171 -2.52 13.75 6.86
N VAL A 172 -3.78 13.92 6.53
CA VAL A 172 -4.48 13.07 5.56
C VAL A 172 -4.64 13.83 4.25
N ALA A 173 -4.44 13.13 3.12
CA ALA A 173 -4.48 13.74 1.80
C ALA A 173 -5.49 13.02 0.89
N PHE A 174 -6.09 13.79 -0.01
CA PHE A 174 -7.00 13.28 -1.02
C PHE A 174 -6.68 13.91 -2.37
N ILE A 175 -6.45 13.06 -3.37
CA ILE A 175 -6.21 13.47 -4.76
C ILE A 175 -7.28 12.82 -5.62
N GLN A 176 -8.03 13.61 -6.36
CA GLN A 176 -8.94 13.12 -7.38
C GLN A 176 -8.35 13.33 -8.75
N ILE A 177 -8.42 12.31 -9.61
CA ILE A 177 -7.94 12.32 -11.00
C ILE A 177 -9.09 11.76 -11.86
N GLY A 178 -9.92 12.63 -12.41
CA GLY A 178 -11.15 12.20 -13.10
C GLY A 178 -12.04 11.36 -12.19
N ASP A 179 -12.33 10.12 -12.60
CA ASP A 179 -13.14 9.16 -11.84
C ASP A 179 -12.34 8.33 -10.83
N ALA A 180 -11.02 8.47 -10.82
CA ALA A 180 -10.16 7.84 -9.85
C ALA A 180 -9.80 8.78 -8.70
N SER A 181 -9.49 8.23 -7.54
CA SER A 181 -9.01 8.98 -6.38
C SER A 181 -7.91 8.25 -5.65
N ILE A 182 -7.06 9.01 -4.96
CA ILE A 182 -6.02 8.51 -4.08
C ILE A 182 -6.29 9.11 -2.71
N THR A 183 -6.38 8.26 -1.69
CA THR A 183 -6.50 8.67 -0.28
C THR A 183 -5.19 8.34 0.41
N GLY A 184 -4.45 9.34 0.82
CA GLY A 184 -3.23 9.22 1.62
C GLY A 184 -3.57 9.11 3.10
N VAL A 185 -3.07 8.04 3.74
CA VAL A 185 -3.26 7.76 5.15
C VAL A 185 -1.90 7.73 5.82
N PRO A 186 -1.69 8.47 6.93
CA PRO A 186 -0.36 8.66 7.51
C PRO A 186 0.14 7.49 8.37
N GLY A 187 -0.43 6.31 8.24
CA GLY A 187 -0.07 5.12 9.00
C GLY A 187 -0.37 3.84 8.26
N GLU A 188 -0.21 2.73 8.96
CA GLU A 188 -0.50 1.39 8.45
C GLU A 188 -1.97 1.03 8.71
N LEU A 189 -2.82 1.35 7.74
CA LEU A 189 -4.25 1.10 7.81
C LEU A 189 -4.57 -0.38 7.63
N TYR A 190 -5.34 -0.94 8.56
CA TYR A 190 -5.87 -2.30 8.43
C TYR A 190 -6.90 -2.40 7.31
N PRO A 191 -6.94 -3.54 6.57
CA PRO A 191 -7.88 -3.74 5.48
C PRO A 191 -9.34 -3.63 5.88
N GLU A 192 -9.69 -4.04 7.09
CA GLU A 192 -11.05 -4.03 7.64
C GLU A 192 -11.63 -2.62 7.69
N ILE A 193 -10.82 -1.64 8.08
CA ILE A 193 -11.23 -0.22 8.08
C ILE A 193 -11.44 0.27 6.64
N ALA A 194 -10.60 -0.21 5.72
CA ALA A 194 -10.63 0.23 4.33
C ALA A 194 -11.78 -0.38 3.53
N VAL A 195 -11.99 -1.70 3.63
CA VAL A 195 -12.91 -2.46 2.77
C VAL A 195 -14.05 -3.13 3.51
N GLY A 196 -14.05 -3.07 4.84
CA GLY A 196 -15.00 -3.78 5.69
C GLY A 196 -14.59 -5.22 5.92
N GLY A 197 -15.42 -5.93 6.65
CA GLY A 197 -15.15 -7.27 7.12
C GLY A 197 -14.62 -7.27 8.54
N ILE A 198 -14.40 -8.47 9.07
CA ILE A 198 -13.86 -8.71 10.39
C ILE A 198 -12.92 -9.89 10.28
N GLU A 199 -11.69 -9.70 10.74
CA GLU A 199 -10.79 -10.80 11.01
C GLU A 199 -10.77 -11.00 12.53
N ASN A 200 -11.26 -12.15 13.00
CA ASN A 200 -11.24 -12.50 14.40
C ASN A 200 -10.09 -13.50 14.62
N PRO A 201 -8.93 -13.06 15.10
CA PRO A 201 -7.87 -13.99 15.45
C PRO A 201 -8.34 -14.91 16.59
N ILE A 202 -7.81 -16.13 16.61
CA ILE A 202 -8.12 -17.09 17.67
C ILE A 202 -7.66 -16.51 19.01
N GLY A 203 -8.60 -16.39 19.96
CA GLY A 203 -8.35 -15.83 21.29
C GLY A 203 -8.60 -14.34 21.40
N ALA A 204 -9.00 -13.67 20.34
CA ALA A 204 -9.49 -12.31 20.44
C ALA A 204 -10.77 -12.26 21.29
N ASP A 205 -10.79 -11.33 22.21
CA ASP A 205 -11.88 -11.18 23.20
C ASP A 205 -12.29 -9.71 23.29
N TYR A 206 -13.08 -9.26 22.32
CA TYR A 206 -13.60 -7.90 22.37
C TYR A 206 -15.11 -7.91 22.56
N GLU A 207 -15.53 -7.17 23.57
CA GLU A 207 -16.95 -6.94 23.86
C GLU A 207 -17.54 -5.76 23.07
N ILE A 208 -16.81 -5.16 22.18
CA ILE A 208 -17.24 -4.02 21.36
C ILE A 208 -17.79 -4.49 20.02
N ALA A 209 -18.65 -3.68 19.39
CA ALA A 209 -19.13 -3.95 18.04
C ALA A 209 -17.92 -3.96 17.08
N PRO A 210 -17.54 -5.12 16.56
CA PRO A 210 -16.24 -5.26 15.87
C PRO A 210 -16.24 -4.64 14.49
N GLN A 211 -17.38 -4.49 13.87
CA GLN A 211 -17.46 -4.05 12.48
C GLN A 211 -17.22 -2.55 12.32
N GLU A 212 -16.33 -2.19 11.42
CA GLU A 212 -16.12 -0.81 11.00
C GLU A 212 -17.21 -0.39 10.01
N VAL A 213 -18.08 0.53 10.43
CA VAL A 213 -19.23 0.99 9.65
C VAL A 213 -19.34 2.52 9.68
N PRO A 214 -19.41 3.18 8.53
CA PRO A 214 -19.14 2.66 7.19
C PRO A 214 -17.64 2.48 6.96
N HIS A 215 -17.23 1.43 6.27
CA HIS A 215 -15.83 1.30 5.86
C HIS A 215 -15.46 2.37 4.82
N LEU A 216 -14.19 2.78 4.81
CA LEU A 216 -13.76 3.97 4.04
C LEU A 216 -14.09 3.86 2.55
N ARG A 217 -13.89 2.71 1.95
CA ARG A 217 -14.11 2.50 0.51
C ARG A 217 -15.58 2.60 0.09
N SER A 218 -16.52 2.35 1.01
CA SER A 218 -17.95 2.52 0.74
C SER A 218 -18.36 3.99 0.49
N GLN A 219 -17.52 4.92 0.91
CA GLN A 219 -17.74 6.35 0.67
C GLN A 219 -17.35 6.79 -0.76
N PHE A 220 -16.77 5.88 -1.54
CA PHE A 220 -16.39 6.09 -2.93
C PHE A 220 -17.09 5.08 -3.85
N PRO A 221 -18.45 5.01 -3.81
CA PRO A 221 -19.18 4.09 -4.65
C PRO A 221 -18.90 4.41 -6.13
N ASP A 222 -18.74 3.36 -6.93
CA ASP A 222 -18.49 3.43 -8.38
C ASP A 222 -17.18 4.11 -8.81
N LYS A 223 -16.31 4.49 -7.87
CA LYS A 223 -15.01 5.11 -8.16
C LYS A 223 -13.85 4.17 -7.85
N LEU A 224 -12.80 4.30 -8.65
CA LEU A 224 -11.52 3.69 -8.33
C LEU A 224 -10.84 4.53 -7.23
N ASN A 225 -10.82 4.03 -6.01
CA ASN A 225 -10.09 4.65 -4.91
C ASN A 225 -8.85 3.83 -4.55
N LEU A 226 -7.68 4.45 -4.63
CA LEU A 226 -6.41 3.92 -4.18
C LEU A 226 -6.14 4.45 -2.77
N MET A 227 -6.13 3.57 -1.78
CA MET A 227 -5.72 3.93 -0.42
C MET A 227 -4.23 3.69 -0.29
N VAL A 228 -3.50 4.74 0.04
CA VAL A 228 -2.04 4.74 0.15
C VAL A 228 -1.67 4.92 1.62
N ASN A 229 -1.06 3.91 2.18
CA ASN A 229 -0.56 3.92 3.55
C ASN A 229 0.83 4.56 3.65
N LEU A 230 1.19 4.99 4.84
CA LEU A 230 2.45 5.69 5.13
C LEU A 230 2.64 6.92 4.21
N ALA A 231 1.54 7.59 3.89
CA ALA A 231 1.52 8.78 3.06
C ALA A 231 1.61 10.02 3.94
N ASN A 232 2.59 10.86 3.66
CA ASN A 232 2.94 12.10 4.36
C ASN A 232 3.52 11.90 5.76
N ASP A 233 3.30 10.73 6.39
CA ASP A 233 3.73 10.44 7.75
C ASP A 233 3.74 8.93 8.04
N ALA A 234 4.24 8.54 9.24
CA ALA A 234 4.33 7.16 9.71
C ALA A 234 3.95 7.07 11.21
N ILE A 235 2.67 7.30 11.51
CA ILE A 235 2.15 7.32 12.89
C ILE A 235 2.00 5.92 13.52
N GLY A 236 2.35 4.86 12.81
CA GLY A 236 2.19 3.47 13.23
C GLY A 236 0.88 2.85 12.73
N TYR A 237 0.41 1.83 13.44
CA TYR A 237 -0.77 1.06 13.05
C TYR A 237 -2.08 1.81 13.30
N ILE A 238 -2.99 1.74 12.34
CA ILE A 238 -4.38 2.20 12.47
C ILE A 238 -5.23 0.95 12.54
N ILE A 239 -5.52 0.55 13.77
CA ILE A 239 -6.08 -0.74 14.15
C ILE A 239 -7.61 -0.67 14.16
N PRO A 240 -8.33 -1.66 13.61
CA PRO A 240 -9.78 -1.73 13.68
C PRO A 240 -10.26 -2.06 15.10
N LYS A 241 -11.51 -1.78 15.41
CA LYS A 241 -12.11 -2.10 16.71
C LYS A 241 -12.04 -3.58 17.03
N SER A 242 -12.10 -4.42 16.00
CA SER A 242 -12.05 -5.87 16.15
C SER A 242 -10.69 -6.40 16.60
N GLU A 243 -9.65 -5.61 16.50
CA GLU A 243 -8.28 -5.97 16.87
C GLU A 243 -7.79 -5.24 18.15
N TRP A 244 -8.67 -4.44 18.75
CA TRP A 244 -8.35 -3.66 19.94
C TRP A 244 -8.81 -4.41 21.18
N ASP A 245 -7.90 -4.81 22.05
CA ASP A 245 -8.11 -5.46 23.36
C ASP A 245 -7.69 -4.56 24.55
#